data_53d788a6b3c9490449ab8bfc661edf2e
#
_entry.id   53d788a6b3c9490449ab8bfc661edf2e
#
_cell.length_a   1.000
_cell.length_b   1.000
_cell.length_c   1.000
_cell.angle_alpha   90.00
_cell.angle_beta   90.00
_cell.angle_gamma   90.00
#
_symmetry.space_group_name_H-M   'P 1'
#
loop_
_entity.id
_entity.type
_entity.pdbx_description
1 polymer ?
#
loop_
_entity_poly.entity_id
_entity_poly.type
_entity_poly.pdbx_seq_one_letter_code
_entity_poly.pdbx_strand_id
1 'polypeptide(L)'
;AHPLVRALWQPRLLEALDWIAAETTERLAAGHRIVWMEEKGELAVQGVVLSGKPDRIDRAPDGTLTIIDYKTGKAPGPKQVAGGYAQQLGLIGLMAEGGAFEGVEGRAACFEYWSLARDQKTDGFGCIVSPVDPSGARGRIRTEDFVETAARNLEAALNRWLLG
;
A
#
# COMPACT_ATOMS: atom_id res chain seq x y z
N ALA A 1 -23.95 16.09 11.72
CA ALA A 1 -24.24 14.85 10.95
C ALA A 1 -25.57 14.28 11.39
N HIS A 2 -26.42 13.86 10.43
CA HIS A 2 -27.77 13.35 10.69
C HIS A 2 -27.70 12.10 11.58
N PRO A 3 -28.56 11.92 12.62
CA PRO A 3 -28.51 10.80 13.57
C PRO A 3 -28.53 9.42 12.92
N LEU A 4 -29.26 9.25 11.80
CA LEU A 4 -29.30 7.99 11.02
C LEU A 4 -27.95 7.66 10.37
N VAL A 5 -27.20 8.65 9.90
CA VAL A 5 -25.86 8.45 9.33
C VAL A 5 -24.91 7.96 10.41
N ARG A 6 -24.97 8.55 11.60
CA ARG A 6 -24.18 8.12 12.76
C ARG A 6 -24.47 6.68 13.16
N ALA A 7 -25.75 6.29 13.25
CA ALA A 7 -26.16 4.94 13.63
C ALA A 7 -25.70 3.86 12.64
N LEU A 8 -25.59 4.18 11.35
CA LEU A 8 -25.15 3.24 10.32
C LEU A 8 -23.64 3.13 10.17
N TRP A 9 -22.90 4.24 10.40
CA TRP A 9 -21.45 4.28 10.24
C TRP A 9 -20.66 3.89 11.47
N GLN A 10 -21.19 4.19 12.65
CA GLN A 10 -20.47 3.93 13.90
C GLN A 10 -20.14 2.45 14.15
N PRO A 11 -21.06 1.48 13.94
CA PRO A 11 -20.71 0.07 14.11
C PRO A 11 -19.63 -0.40 13.13
N ARG A 12 -19.70 0.04 11.86
CA ARG A 12 -18.71 -0.31 10.83
C ARG A 12 -17.33 0.28 11.14
N LEU A 13 -17.29 1.51 11.67
CA LEU A 13 -16.04 2.14 12.08
C LEU A 13 -15.42 1.37 13.25
N LEU A 14 -16.20 0.94 14.22
CA LEU A 14 -15.69 0.15 15.35
C LEU A 14 -15.17 -1.22 14.88
N GLU A 15 -15.90 -1.92 14.02
CA GLU A 15 -15.43 -3.18 13.42
C GLU A 15 -14.09 -2.98 12.67
N ALA A 16 -13.95 -1.87 11.92
CA ALA A 16 -12.71 -1.55 11.20
C ALA A 16 -11.55 -1.29 12.17
N LEU A 17 -11.77 -0.52 13.22
CA LEU A 17 -10.76 -0.22 14.23
C LEU A 17 -10.33 -1.47 14.98
N ASP A 18 -11.28 -2.32 15.38
CA ASP A 18 -11.00 -3.58 16.07
C ASP A 18 -10.17 -4.52 15.20
N TRP A 19 -10.52 -4.64 13.91
CA TRP A 19 -9.77 -5.45 12.97
C TRP A 19 -8.35 -4.93 12.73
N ILE A 20 -8.18 -3.62 12.48
CA ILE A 20 -6.85 -3.01 12.32
C ILE A 20 -6.01 -3.20 13.58
N ALA A 21 -6.61 -3.05 14.78
CA ALA A 21 -5.91 -3.23 16.03
C ALA A 21 -5.44 -4.68 16.22
N ALA A 22 -6.28 -5.66 15.89
CA ALA A 22 -5.94 -7.08 15.97
C ALA A 22 -4.78 -7.42 15.01
N GLU A 23 -4.88 -7.07 13.72
CA GLU A 23 -3.83 -7.29 12.73
C GLU A 23 -2.52 -6.60 13.12
N THR A 24 -2.60 -5.36 13.61
CA THR A 24 -1.41 -4.61 14.06
C THR A 24 -0.77 -5.28 15.26
N THR A 25 -1.54 -5.76 16.23
CA THR A 25 -1.04 -6.44 17.42
C THR A 25 -0.30 -7.73 17.06
N GLU A 26 -0.87 -8.53 16.13
CA GLU A 26 -0.22 -9.75 15.64
C GLU A 26 1.12 -9.45 14.95
N ARG A 27 1.17 -8.41 14.12
CA ARG A 27 2.42 -7.99 13.45
C ARG A 27 3.48 -7.52 14.43
N LEU A 28 3.10 -6.69 15.39
CA LEU A 28 4.02 -6.23 16.44
C LEU A 28 4.55 -7.40 17.26
N ALA A 29 3.71 -8.38 17.59
CA ALA A 29 4.12 -9.61 18.28
C ALA A 29 5.07 -10.46 17.42
N ALA A 30 4.90 -10.48 16.09
CA ALA A 30 5.79 -11.12 15.14
C ALA A 30 7.10 -10.33 14.87
N GLY A 31 7.31 -9.21 15.56
CA GLY A 31 8.54 -8.42 15.48
C GLY A 31 8.54 -7.31 14.43
N HIS A 32 7.44 -7.10 13.72
CA HIS A 32 7.32 -5.94 12.84
C HIS A 32 7.29 -4.64 13.65
N ARG A 33 7.66 -3.54 13.01
CA ARG A 33 7.59 -2.20 13.60
C ARG A 33 7.00 -1.23 12.60
N ILE A 34 6.08 -0.39 13.03
CA ILE A 34 5.57 0.72 12.24
C ILE A 34 6.68 1.77 12.19
N VAL A 35 7.15 2.12 11.00
CA VAL A 35 8.25 3.06 10.79
C VAL A 35 7.79 4.37 10.14
N TRP A 36 6.59 4.40 9.53
CA TRP A 36 6.03 5.60 8.94
C TRP A 36 4.50 5.53 8.89
N MET A 37 3.83 6.64 9.17
CA MET A 37 2.36 6.75 9.07
C MET A 37 1.95 8.16 8.69
N GLU A 38 1.03 8.28 7.73
CA GLU A 38 0.24 9.48 7.45
C GLU A 38 1.05 10.78 7.27
N GLU A 39 2.34 10.71 6.98
CA GLU A 39 3.19 11.86 6.70
C GLU A 39 3.63 11.88 5.24
N LYS A 40 3.84 13.09 4.72
CA LYS A 40 4.27 13.32 3.33
C LYS A 40 5.77 13.10 3.20
N GLY A 41 6.16 12.36 2.17
CA GLY A 41 7.55 12.26 1.70
C GLY A 41 7.71 12.82 0.30
N GLU A 42 8.93 13.12 -0.08
CA GLU A 42 9.29 13.64 -1.40
C GLU A 42 10.57 12.97 -1.93
N LEU A 43 10.56 12.65 -3.22
CA LEU A 43 11.69 12.07 -3.94
C LEU A 43 11.90 12.82 -5.24
N ALA A 44 13.11 13.32 -5.50
CA ALA A 44 13.48 13.88 -6.79
C ALA A 44 13.80 12.75 -7.78
N VAL A 45 13.07 12.70 -8.90
CA VAL A 45 13.22 11.71 -9.96
C VAL A 45 13.28 12.44 -11.29
N GLN A 46 14.40 12.35 -12.02
CA GLN A 46 14.57 12.96 -13.36
C GLN A 46 14.14 14.44 -13.44
N GLY A 47 14.46 15.23 -12.43
CA GLY A 47 14.12 16.67 -12.38
C GLY A 47 12.69 16.98 -11.96
N VAL A 48 11.89 15.98 -11.61
CA VAL A 48 10.53 16.13 -11.06
C VAL A 48 10.52 15.70 -9.61
N VAL A 49 9.72 16.36 -8.79
CA VAL A 49 9.50 15.96 -7.39
C VAL A 49 8.28 15.07 -7.32
N LEU A 50 8.51 13.78 -7.08
CA LEU A 50 7.47 12.83 -6.71
C LEU A 50 7.14 13.03 -5.24
N SER A 51 5.89 13.30 -4.92
CA SER A 51 5.44 13.40 -3.54
C SER A 51 4.34 12.41 -3.24
N GLY A 52 4.38 11.80 -2.06
CA GLY A 52 3.40 10.81 -1.63
C GLY A 52 3.23 10.81 -0.11
N LYS A 53 2.04 10.41 0.30
CA LYS A 53 1.66 10.26 1.70
C LYS A 53 1.16 8.83 1.88
N PRO A 54 2.03 7.88 2.28
CA PRO A 54 1.60 6.52 2.57
C PRO A 54 0.73 6.48 3.82
N ASP A 55 -0.27 5.61 3.83
CA ASP A 55 -1.06 5.39 5.03
C ASP A 55 -0.19 4.77 6.13
N ARG A 56 0.63 3.75 5.76
CA ARG A 56 1.52 3.08 6.72
C ARG A 56 2.66 2.35 6.00
N ILE A 57 3.86 2.38 6.61
CA ILE A 57 5.00 1.53 6.27
C ILE A 57 5.45 0.80 7.52
N ASP A 58 5.54 -0.52 7.43
CA ASP A 58 6.09 -1.37 8.48
C ASP A 58 7.47 -1.88 8.07
N ARG A 59 8.37 -2.07 9.06
CA ARG A 59 9.62 -2.81 8.88
C ARG A 59 9.47 -4.20 9.49
N ALA A 60 9.75 -5.23 8.70
CA ALA A 60 9.78 -6.61 9.12
C ALA A 60 11.06 -6.93 9.93
N PRO A 61 11.12 -8.06 10.67
CA PRO A 61 12.31 -8.45 11.44
C PRO A 61 13.57 -8.61 10.62
N ASP A 62 13.46 -8.96 9.33
CA ASP A 62 14.56 -9.09 8.37
C ASP A 62 15.01 -7.74 7.77
N GLY A 63 14.40 -6.63 8.18
CA GLY A 63 14.69 -5.28 7.70
C GLY A 63 13.97 -4.88 6.43
N THR A 64 13.19 -5.77 5.81
CA THR A 64 12.39 -5.41 4.63
C THR A 64 11.18 -4.55 5.01
N LEU A 65 10.65 -3.82 4.02
CA LEU A 65 9.51 -2.94 4.22
C LEU A 65 8.22 -3.56 3.67
N THR A 66 7.14 -3.36 4.41
CA THR A 66 5.77 -3.61 3.96
C THR A 66 5.07 -2.29 3.75
N ILE A 67 4.59 -2.05 2.53
CA ILE A 67 3.82 -0.87 2.16
C ILE A 67 2.33 -1.21 2.28
N ILE A 68 1.61 -0.47 3.12
CA ILE A 68 0.21 -0.73 3.45
C ILE A 68 -0.65 0.48 3.08
N ASP A 69 -1.79 0.20 2.45
CA ASP A 69 -2.82 1.19 2.11
C ASP A 69 -4.19 0.67 2.56
N TYR A 70 -4.92 1.51 3.29
CA TYR A 70 -6.26 1.18 3.79
C TYR A 70 -7.34 1.50 2.75
N LYS A 71 -8.20 0.53 2.46
CA LYS A 71 -9.32 0.69 1.52
C LYS A 71 -10.65 0.48 2.22
N THR A 72 -11.51 1.49 2.20
CA THR A 72 -12.90 1.37 2.69
C THR A 72 -13.81 0.65 1.71
N GLY A 73 -13.33 0.39 0.51
CA GLY A 73 -14.03 -0.32 -0.55
C GLY A 73 -13.17 -1.44 -1.13
N LYS A 74 -13.50 -1.85 -2.36
CA LYS A 74 -12.80 -2.93 -3.05
C LYS A 74 -11.37 -2.49 -3.43
N ALA A 75 -10.38 -3.28 -3.06
CA ALA A 75 -9.01 -3.10 -3.48
C ALA A 75 -8.85 -3.24 -5.01
N PRO A 76 -7.88 -2.53 -5.64
CA PRO A 76 -7.59 -2.70 -7.05
C PRO A 76 -7.29 -4.16 -7.40
N GLY A 77 -7.86 -4.62 -8.51
CA GLY A 77 -7.62 -5.99 -8.98
C GLY A 77 -6.25 -6.13 -9.65
N PRO A 78 -5.70 -7.36 -9.73
CA PRO A 78 -4.38 -7.61 -10.32
C PRO A 78 -4.23 -7.10 -11.76
N LYS A 79 -5.29 -7.14 -12.56
CA LYS A 79 -5.29 -6.60 -13.92
C LYS A 79 -5.11 -5.08 -13.98
N GLN A 80 -5.70 -4.35 -13.02
CA GLN A 80 -5.54 -2.90 -12.92
C GLN A 80 -4.10 -2.53 -12.53
N VAL A 81 -3.51 -3.31 -11.62
CA VAL A 81 -2.13 -3.13 -11.19
C VAL A 81 -1.17 -3.45 -12.35
N ALA A 82 -1.33 -4.58 -13.01
CA ALA A 82 -0.52 -4.99 -14.15
C ALA A 82 -0.65 -4.03 -15.35
N GLY A 83 -1.84 -3.45 -15.55
CA GLY A 83 -2.10 -2.45 -16.59
C GLY A 83 -1.57 -1.04 -16.27
N GLY A 84 -0.91 -0.83 -15.14
CA GLY A 84 -0.33 0.47 -14.75
C GLY A 84 -1.32 1.47 -14.14
N TYR A 85 -2.59 1.09 -13.95
CA TYR A 85 -3.62 1.99 -13.43
C TYR A 85 -3.67 2.09 -11.90
N ALA A 86 -3.03 1.18 -11.18
CA ALA A 86 -3.05 1.12 -9.71
C ALA A 86 -1.65 0.79 -9.16
N GLN A 87 -0.70 1.68 -9.39
CA GLN A 87 0.69 1.49 -8.99
C GLN A 87 1.07 2.25 -7.72
N GLN A 88 0.10 2.76 -7.00
CA GLN A 88 0.31 3.57 -5.79
C GLN A 88 1.30 2.90 -4.83
N LEU A 89 1.11 1.63 -4.49
CA LEU A 89 1.99 0.93 -3.55
C LEU A 89 3.41 0.74 -4.11
N GLY A 90 3.55 0.49 -5.41
CA GLY A 90 4.86 0.40 -6.07
C GLY A 90 5.61 1.72 -6.09
N LEU A 91 4.90 2.84 -6.32
CA LEU A 91 5.47 4.19 -6.26
C LEU A 91 5.88 4.58 -4.83
N ILE A 92 5.08 4.24 -3.83
CA ILE A 92 5.46 4.44 -2.42
C ILE A 92 6.68 3.57 -2.08
N GLY A 93 6.75 2.32 -2.58
CA GLY A 93 7.94 1.48 -2.44
C GLY A 93 9.18 2.13 -3.06
N LEU A 94 9.07 2.67 -4.26
CA LEU A 94 10.15 3.43 -4.93
C LEU A 94 10.59 4.64 -4.08
N MET A 95 9.64 5.38 -3.55
CA MET A 95 9.93 6.53 -2.69
C MET A 95 10.61 6.11 -1.39
N ALA A 96 10.18 5.01 -0.76
CA ALA A 96 10.79 4.49 0.46
C ALA A 96 12.23 4.04 0.23
N GLU A 97 12.49 3.29 -0.83
CA GLU A 97 13.85 2.85 -1.22
C GLU A 97 14.74 4.03 -1.64
N GLY A 98 14.14 5.08 -2.20
CA GLY A 98 14.83 6.31 -2.62
C GLY A 98 15.09 7.31 -1.49
N GLY A 99 14.67 7.02 -0.24
CA GLY A 99 14.94 7.89 0.92
C GLY A 99 13.96 9.06 1.08
N ALA A 100 12.75 8.96 0.50
CA ALA A 100 11.71 9.99 0.61
C ALA A 100 11.17 10.17 2.02
N PHE A 101 11.34 9.17 2.88
CA PHE A 101 10.80 9.11 4.24
C PHE A 101 11.96 9.03 5.23
N GLU A 102 12.13 10.05 6.05
CA GLU A 102 13.26 10.13 6.98
C GLU A 102 13.29 8.97 7.98
N GLY A 103 14.43 8.28 8.08
CA GLY A 103 14.61 7.13 8.99
C GLY A 103 13.96 5.82 8.48
N VAL A 104 13.33 5.83 7.31
CA VAL A 104 12.80 4.61 6.67
C VAL A 104 13.88 4.05 5.74
N GLU A 105 14.49 2.95 6.15
CA GLU A 105 15.52 2.23 5.39
C GLU A 105 15.09 0.78 5.18
N GLY A 106 15.36 0.24 4.01
CA GLY A 106 15.08 -1.14 3.66
C GLY A 106 14.48 -1.28 2.25
N ARG A 107 14.43 -2.51 1.76
CA ARG A 107 13.81 -2.85 0.47
C ARG A 107 12.31 -3.07 0.65
N ALA A 108 11.49 -2.50 -0.20
CA ALA A 108 10.04 -2.76 -0.25
C ALA A 108 9.79 -4.17 -0.81
N ALA A 109 9.45 -5.12 0.05
CA ALA A 109 9.30 -6.53 -0.27
C ALA A 109 7.89 -7.07 -0.04
N CYS A 110 7.00 -6.28 0.53
CA CYS A 110 5.60 -6.65 0.74
C CYS A 110 4.69 -5.45 0.45
N PHE A 111 3.57 -5.70 -0.22
CA PHE A 111 2.61 -4.67 -0.64
C PHE A 111 1.21 -5.15 -0.34
N GLU A 112 0.46 -4.37 0.42
CA GLU A 112 -0.82 -4.81 0.96
C GLU A 112 -1.88 -3.72 0.89
N TYR A 113 -3.05 -4.09 0.41
CA TYR A 113 -4.29 -3.37 0.65
C TYR A 113 -5.01 -4.00 1.84
N TRP A 114 -5.26 -3.21 2.86
CA TRP A 114 -6.09 -3.60 3.99
C TRP A 114 -7.52 -3.14 3.72
N SER A 115 -8.35 -4.07 3.25
CA SER A 115 -9.76 -3.78 2.92
C SER A 115 -10.60 -3.77 4.18
N LEU A 116 -11.19 -2.63 4.50
CA LEU A 116 -12.05 -2.40 5.66
C LEU A 116 -13.53 -2.62 5.29
N ALA A 117 -13.82 -3.76 4.72
CA ALA A 117 -15.17 -4.15 4.29
C ALA A 117 -15.45 -5.60 4.68
N ARG A 118 -16.74 -5.95 4.79
CA ARG A 118 -17.12 -7.34 4.97
C ARG A 118 -16.78 -8.14 3.72
N ASP A 119 -16.06 -9.24 3.90
CA ASP A 119 -15.81 -10.20 2.84
C ASP A 119 -17.03 -11.09 2.67
N GLN A 120 -17.63 -11.04 1.48
CA GLN A 120 -18.81 -11.87 1.16
C GLN A 120 -18.54 -13.38 1.13
N LYS A 121 -17.25 -13.78 1.06
CA LYS A 121 -16.87 -15.18 0.97
C LYS A 121 -16.61 -15.84 2.33
N THR A 122 -16.08 -15.07 3.28
CA THR A 122 -15.67 -15.57 4.60
C THR A 122 -16.63 -15.16 5.72
N ASP A 123 -17.66 -14.35 5.40
CA ASP A 123 -18.59 -13.71 6.36
C ASP A 123 -17.86 -12.94 7.49
N GLY A 124 -16.57 -12.64 7.27
CA GLY A 124 -15.70 -11.90 8.17
C GLY A 124 -15.62 -10.42 7.81
N PHE A 125 -15.09 -9.63 8.74
CA PHE A 125 -14.74 -8.24 8.48
C PHE A 125 -13.24 -8.11 8.22
N GLY A 126 -12.91 -7.35 7.18
CA GLY A 126 -11.53 -7.06 6.82
C GLY A 126 -10.83 -8.20 6.06
N CYS A 127 -9.96 -7.83 5.17
CA CYS A 127 -9.04 -8.75 4.53
C CYS A 127 -7.80 -8.02 4.03
N ILE A 128 -6.69 -8.76 3.94
CA ILE A 128 -5.43 -8.28 3.37
C ILE A 128 -5.31 -8.84 1.95
N VAL A 129 -5.10 -7.96 0.97
CA VAL A 129 -4.96 -8.32 -0.44
C VAL A 129 -3.63 -7.79 -0.97
N SER A 130 -2.78 -8.68 -1.49
CA SER A 130 -1.58 -8.24 -2.21
C SER A 130 -1.90 -7.98 -3.69
N PRO A 131 -1.51 -6.82 -4.25
CA PRO A 131 -1.64 -6.53 -5.68
C PRO A 131 -0.67 -7.33 -6.56
N VAL A 132 0.35 -7.92 -5.96
CA VAL A 132 1.43 -8.63 -6.61
C VAL A 132 1.50 -10.09 -6.13
N ASP A 133 2.31 -10.91 -6.79
CA ASP A 133 2.45 -12.33 -6.47
C ASP A 133 3.92 -12.74 -6.53
N PRO A 134 4.47 -13.48 -5.56
CA PRO A 134 5.88 -13.87 -5.56
C PRO A 134 6.32 -14.63 -6.81
N SER A 135 5.43 -15.41 -7.39
CA SER A 135 5.71 -16.22 -8.60
C SER A 135 5.32 -15.54 -9.91
N GLY A 136 4.60 -14.40 -9.84
CA GLY A 136 4.02 -13.77 -11.03
C GLY A 136 2.85 -14.56 -11.63
N ALA A 137 2.24 -15.46 -10.87
CA ALA A 137 1.17 -16.32 -11.34
C ALA A 137 -0.04 -15.53 -11.87
N ARG A 138 -0.72 -16.09 -12.86
CA ARG A 138 -1.93 -15.54 -13.47
C ARG A 138 -1.76 -14.13 -14.05
N GLY A 139 -0.57 -13.80 -14.56
CA GLY A 139 -0.26 -12.49 -15.15
C GLY A 139 -0.16 -11.35 -14.14
N ARG A 140 0.07 -11.65 -12.87
CA ARG A 140 0.41 -10.67 -11.84
C ARG A 140 1.86 -10.23 -12.00
N ILE A 141 2.17 -9.01 -11.57
CA ILE A 141 3.55 -8.57 -11.42
C ILE A 141 4.18 -9.38 -10.28
N ARG A 142 5.43 -9.81 -10.48
CA ARG A 142 6.19 -10.44 -9.39
C ARG A 142 6.48 -9.42 -8.31
N THR A 143 6.43 -9.85 -7.06
CA THR A 143 6.65 -8.97 -5.91
C THR A 143 7.99 -8.25 -6.02
N GLU A 144 9.05 -8.96 -6.43
CA GLU A 144 10.40 -8.41 -6.55
C GLU A 144 10.55 -7.39 -7.69
N ASP A 145 9.69 -7.45 -8.72
CA ASP A 145 9.73 -6.57 -9.90
C ASP A 145 8.81 -5.35 -9.74
N PHE A 146 8.04 -5.25 -8.66
CA PHE A 146 6.97 -4.25 -8.58
C PHE A 146 7.48 -2.83 -8.49
N VAL A 147 8.48 -2.55 -7.67
CA VAL A 147 9.09 -1.21 -7.54
C VAL A 147 9.72 -0.79 -8.86
N GLU A 148 10.48 -1.69 -9.49
CA GLU A 148 11.11 -1.41 -10.80
C GLU A 148 10.06 -1.18 -11.88
N THR A 149 8.97 -1.95 -11.89
CA THR A 149 7.86 -1.75 -12.83
C THR A 149 7.18 -0.40 -12.62
N ALA A 150 6.97 0.01 -11.37
CA ALA A 150 6.42 1.32 -11.04
C ALA A 150 7.37 2.45 -11.49
N ALA A 151 8.68 2.29 -11.29
CA ALA A 151 9.69 3.24 -11.73
C ALA A 151 9.68 3.40 -13.26
N ARG A 152 9.68 2.29 -14.01
CA ARG A 152 9.62 2.31 -15.49
C ARG A 152 8.35 2.98 -16.02
N ASN A 153 7.21 2.72 -15.39
CA ASN A 153 5.95 3.33 -15.80
C ASN A 153 5.92 4.83 -15.49
N LEU A 154 6.49 5.25 -14.35
CA LEU A 154 6.67 6.66 -14.03
C LEU A 154 7.56 7.34 -15.07
N GLU A 155 8.71 6.75 -15.40
CA GLU A 155 9.62 7.26 -16.40
C GLU A 155 8.96 7.39 -17.77
N ALA A 156 8.23 6.38 -18.22
CA ALA A 156 7.48 6.42 -19.46
C ALA A 156 6.41 7.53 -19.47
N ALA A 157 5.74 7.75 -18.35
CA ALA A 157 4.77 8.84 -18.20
C ALA A 157 5.45 10.22 -18.25
N LEU A 158 6.58 10.40 -17.54
CA LEU A 158 7.35 11.64 -17.55
C LEU A 158 7.86 11.97 -18.95
N ASN A 159 8.44 10.99 -19.66
CA ASN A 159 8.93 11.16 -21.04
C ASN A 159 7.79 11.57 -21.99
N ARG A 160 6.61 10.98 -21.84
CA ARG A 160 5.44 11.26 -22.68
C ARG A 160 4.84 12.65 -22.45
N TRP A 161 4.82 13.13 -21.21
CA TRP A 161 4.08 14.35 -20.83
C TRP A 161 4.96 15.58 -20.65
N LEU A 162 6.27 15.41 -20.37
CA LEU A 162 7.19 16.52 -20.10
C LEU A 162 8.22 16.73 -21.21
N LEU A 163 8.55 15.71 -21.99
CA LEU A 163 9.60 15.75 -23.02
C LEU A 163 9.04 15.49 -24.42
N GLY A 164 7.74 15.19 -24.57
CA GLY A 164 7.05 14.90 -25.84
C GLY A 164 6.51 16.13 -26.56
#